data_eeb7574272321e2503ff780ebfaa9056
#
_entry.id   eeb7574272321e2503ff780ebfaa9056
#
_cell.length_a   1.000
_cell.length_b   1.000
_cell.length_c   1.000
_cell.angle_alpha   90.00
_cell.angle_beta   90.00
_cell.angle_gamma   90.00
#
_symmetry.space_group_name_H-M   'P 1'
#
loop_
_entity.id
_entity.type
_entity.pdbx_description
1 polymer ?
#
loop_
_entity_poly.entity_id
_entity_poly.type
_entity_poly.pdbx_seq_one_letter_code
_entity_poly.pdbx_strand_id
1 'polypeptide(L)'
;MRDASRQHERRFTEGHAKGNHLVDRIKSGAAVTVAAAICAIVIDATPMWVRAGEDAPVATQIVDALQQRFGVHAGYRANHAKGIVVEGNFKASAEAATLSTSPLFTGTTIPVTVRFSDASGIPDLPDAAPVANPHGMAIKFHLPNSRESDIVVNALKFFFVPTAEDFRDLQLAAAASPPNAPKPTRLEEFLAVHQTVSKAIATLGIPDSFADEQYYGVDAFILVDEANHRQAFRYIVAPEHIVHLTTDEASQKSPNYLMEDLPQRLRTAPVIFHVKAQLAEPGDPTKDPSQPWPDTRRVVDLGVLTIDRTMPDSAAAEKKLLFLPGNVTDGIEPSDDPLISARDAAYAVSADRRGESQ
;
A
#
# COMPACT_ATOMS: atom_id res chain seq x y z
N MET A 1 23.21 56.86 29.72
CA MET A 1 22.12 57.65 30.34
C MET A 1 21.05 56.61 30.62
N ARG A 2 21.01 56.09 31.86
CA ARG A 2 20.04 56.44 32.94
C ARG A 2 18.63 56.03 32.50
N ASP A 3 17.80 55.27 33.18
CA ASP A 3 17.81 54.70 34.55
C ASP A 3 16.41 54.09 34.73
N ALA A 4 16.33 52.91 35.27
CA ALA A 4 15.67 52.48 36.49
C ALA A 4 14.12 52.70 36.54
N SER A 5 13.36 51.78 36.89
CA SER A 5 13.12 50.89 38.02
C SER A 5 11.73 51.10 38.62
N ARG A 6 11.19 50.03 39.13
CA ARG A 6 10.48 49.71 40.39
C ARG A 6 9.15 48.99 40.14
N GLN A 7 9.05 47.73 40.48
CA GLN A 7 8.63 47.08 41.74
C GLN A 7 7.41 47.74 42.43
N HIS A 8 6.36 46.95 42.63
CA HIS A 8 5.65 46.90 43.91
C HIS A 8 4.95 45.53 44.12
N GLU A 9 5.44 44.85 45.17
CA GLU A 9 4.77 43.78 45.92
C GLU A 9 3.64 44.35 46.80
N ARG A 10 2.69 43.52 47.21
CA ARG A 10 2.11 43.26 48.54
C ARG A 10 0.99 42.24 48.40
N ARG A 11 1.00 41.04 48.91
CA ARG A 11 0.94 40.43 50.25
C ARG A 11 -0.38 40.68 51.02
N PHE A 12 -0.80 39.56 51.65
CA PHE A 12 -1.63 39.33 52.85
C PHE A 12 -3.14 39.12 52.54
N THR A 13 -3.87 38.21 53.18
CA THR A 13 -3.74 37.47 54.46
C THR A 13 -4.64 36.23 54.47
N GLU A 14 -4.27 35.31 55.35
CA GLU A 14 -4.91 34.10 55.86
C GLU A 14 -6.29 34.30 56.51
N GLY A 15 -7.03 33.21 56.62
CA GLY A 15 -8.18 33.09 57.53
C GLY A 15 -8.55 31.63 57.80
N HIS A 16 -8.11 31.11 58.91
CA HIS A 16 -8.41 29.85 59.58
C HIS A 16 -9.83 29.80 60.19
N ALA A 17 -10.45 28.58 60.25
CA ALA A 17 -11.13 27.99 61.42
C ALA A 17 -11.82 26.69 60.97
N LYS A 18 -11.46 25.51 61.41
CA LYS A 18 -11.65 24.72 62.66
C LYS A 18 -13.10 24.42 63.04
N GLY A 19 -13.37 23.11 63.24
CA GLY A 19 -14.28 22.58 64.21
C GLY A 19 -15.12 21.39 63.72
N ASN A 20 -14.76 20.23 63.99
CA ASN A 20 -14.99 19.26 65.08
C ASN A 20 -16.27 18.41 64.97
N HIS A 21 -16.04 17.10 64.91
CA HIS A 21 -16.67 15.94 65.65
C HIS A 21 -18.19 15.85 65.81
N LEU A 22 -18.79 14.72 65.45
CA LEU A 22 -19.23 13.71 66.41
C LEU A 22 -19.66 12.41 65.75
N VAL A 23 -19.23 11.35 66.39
CA VAL A 23 -19.61 9.94 66.29
C VAL A 23 -21.07 9.72 66.63
N ASP A 24 -21.84 8.83 65.95
CA ASP A 24 -22.45 7.70 66.61
C ASP A 24 -23.10 6.68 65.65
N ARG A 25 -22.89 5.53 65.95
CA ARG A 25 -23.25 4.13 65.80
C ARG A 25 -24.74 3.79 65.54
N ILE A 26 -24.87 2.68 64.83
CA ILE A 26 -25.81 1.52 64.98
C ILE A 26 -27.11 1.57 64.15
N LYS A 27 -27.30 0.68 63.19
CA LYS A 27 -27.97 -0.61 63.31
C LYS A 27 -28.10 -1.34 61.98
N SER A 28 -27.88 -2.62 62.09
CA SER A 28 -28.09 -3.69 61.13
C SER A 28 -29.43 -3.65 60.39
N GLY A 29 -29.35 -3.86 59.06
CA GLY A 29 -30.49 -4.24 58.24
C GLY A 29 -29.96 -4.94 56.98
N ALA A 30 -30.11 -6.26 56.96
CA ALA A 30 -29.77 -7.09 55.82
C ALA A 30 -30.69 -6.77 54.63
N ALA A 31 -30.15 -6.10 53.61
CA ALA A 31 -30.79 -5.99 52.32
C ALA A 31 -30.09 -6.97 51.37
N VAL A 32 -30.75 -8.04 51.03
CA VAL A 32 -30.40 -8.96 49.96
C VAL A 32 -30.48 -8.20 48.63
N THR A 33 -29.36 -7.75 48.13
CA THR A 33 -29.29 -7.16 46.79
C THR A 33 -29.10 -8.31 45.80
N VAL A 34 -30.18 -8.66 45.10
CA VAL A 34 -30.13 -9.50 43.90
C VAL A 34 -29.39 -8.69 42.83
N ALA A 35 -28.10 -9.00 42.68
CA ALA A 35 -27.34 -8.53 41.54
C ALA A 35 -27.80 -9.27 40.28
N ALA A 36 -28.68 -8.66 39.52
CA ALA A 36 -28.98 -9.08 38.15
C ALA A 36 -27.70 -8.88 37.31
N ALA A 37 -26.97 -9.94 37.12
CA ALA A 37 -25.89 -9.98 36.13
C ALA A 37 -26.53 -9.90 34.74
N ILE A 38 -26.63 -8.70 34.19
CA ILE A 38 -26.87 -8.51 32.77
C ILE A 38 -25.58 -8.90 32.07
N CYS A 39 -25.47 -10.20 31.69
CA CYS A 39 -24.53 -10.61 30.65
C CYS A 39 -24.93 -9.88 29.36
N ALA A 40 -24.32 -8.76 29.08
CA ALA A 40 -24.30 -8.22 27.74
C ALA A 40 -23.58 -9.22 26.85
N ILE A 41 -24.33 -10.12 26.19
CA ILE A 41 -23.81 -10.87 25.06
C ILE A 41 -23.54 -9.82 23.99
N VAL A 42 -22.29 -9.35 23.94
CA VAL A 42 -21.77 -8.67 22.75
C VAL A 42 -21.75 -9.77 21.69
N ILE A 43 -22.81 -9.83 20.88
CA ILE A 43 -22.79 -10.61 19.65
C ILE A 43 -21.74 -9.92 18.80
N ASP A 44 -20.55 -10.51 18.78
CA ASP A 44 -19.49 -10.15 17.87
C ASP A 44 -20.01 -10.43 16.45
N ALA A 45 -20.57 -9.40 15.83
CA ALA A 45 -21.17 -9.45 14.50
C ALA A 45 -20.09 -9.44 13.41
N THR A 46 -18.87 -9.93 13.73
CA THR A 46 -17.86 -10.16 12.69
C THR A 46 -18.39 -11.25 11.76
N PRO A 47 -18.47 -10.98 10.46
CA PRO A 47 -18.89 -11.98 9.48
C PRO A 47 -18.04 -13.26 9.64
N MET A 48 -18.66 -14.42 9.50
CA MET A 48 -18.06 -15.75 9.75
C MET A 48 -16.77 -16.01 8.93
N TRP A 49 -16.56 -15.27 7.83
CA TRP A 49 -15.37 -15.36 6.97
C TRP A 49 -14.16 -14.54 7.48
N VAL A 50 -14.32 -13.67 8.48
CA VAL A 50 -13.20 -12.92 9.11
C VAL A 50 -12.32 -13.80 10.00
N ARG A 51 -12.71 -15.05 10.25
CA ARG A 51 -11.94 -16.03 11.00
C ARG A 51 -11.58 -17.24 10.13
N ALA A 52 -10.74 -17.02 9.11
CA ALA A 52 -10.04 -18.18 8.56
C ALA A 52 -9.12 -18.73 9.65
N GLY A 53 -9.33 -19.99 10.02
CA GLY A 53 -8.46 -20.67 11.00
C GLY A 53 -7.03 -20.76 10.47
N GLU A 54 -6.09 -21.14 11.35
CA GLU A 54 -4.67 -21.35 11.00
C GLU A 54 -4.48 -22.33 9.82
N ASP A 55 -5.48 -23.15 9.53
CA ASP A 55 -5.51 -24.10 8.40
C ASP A 55 -5.90 -23.47 7.04
N ALA A 56 -6.32 -22.20 7.00
CA ALA A 56 -6.68 -21.55 5.74
C ALA A 56 -5.43 -21.25 4.87
N PRO A 57 -5.54 -21.24 3.53
CA PRO A 57 -4.43 -20.83 2.67
C PRO A 57 -3.86 -19.46 3.06
N VAL A 58 -2.55 -19.27 2.96
CA VAL A 58 -1.87 -18.02 3.34
C VAL A 58 -2.46 -16.79 2.67
N ALA A 59 -2.91 -16.93 1.42
CA ALA A 59 -3.59 -15.87 0.68
C ALA A 59 -4.86 -15.36 1.39
N THR A 60 -5.67 -16.27 1.92
CA THR A 60 -6.86 -15.95 2.72
C THR A 60 -6.47 -15.29 4.03
N GLN A 61 -5.44 -15.82 4.72
CA GLN A 61 -4.94 -15.24 5.97
C GLN A 61 -4.39 -13.82 5.78
N ILE A 62 -3.76 -13.52 4.64
CA ILE A 62 -3.29 -12.17 4.30
C ILE A 62 -4.49 -11.20 4.20
N VAL A 63 -5.54 -11.59 3.47
CA VAL A 63 -6.73 -10.73 3.31
C VAL A 63 -7.43 -10.53 4.66
N ASP A 64 -7.51 -11.57 5.49
CA ASP A 64 -8.05 -11.46 6.86
C ASP A 64 -7.24 -10.50 7.73
N ALA A 65 -5.90 -10.61 7.69
CA ALA A 65 -5.00 -9.72 8.43
C ALA A 65 -5.13 -8.26 7.99
N LEU A 66 -5.25 -8.01 6.67
CA LEU A 66 -5.51 -6.68 6.14
C LEU A 66 -6.87 -6.13 6.60
N GLN A 67 -7.91 -6.94 6.57
CA GLN A 67 -9.24 -6.56 7.05
C GLN A 67 -9.28 -6.36 8.58
N GLN A 68 -8.49 -7.13 9.33
CA GLN A 68 -8.32 -6.89 10.76
C GLN A 68 -7.63 -5.55 11.04
N ARG A 69 -6.65 -5.17 10.21
CA ARG A 69 -5.91 -3.91 10.35
C ARG A 69 -6.71 -2.69 9.92
N PHE A 70 -7.38 -2.75 8.80
CA PHE A 70 -7.99 -1.60 8.14
C PHE A 70 -9.52 -1.56 8.23
N GLY A 71 -10.14 -2.63 8.72
CA GLY A 71 -11.59 -2.81 8.67
C GLY A 71 -12.05 -3.46 7.36
N VAL A 72 -13.32 -3.86 7.35
CA VAL A 72 -14.00 -4.39 6.17
C VAL A 72 -14.80 -3.26 5.53
N HIS A 73 -14.47 -2.93 4.30
CA HIS A 73 -15.16 -1.91 3.52
C HIS A 73 -15.84 -2.56 2.30
N ALA A 74 -17.18 -2.67 2.35
CA ALA A 74 -17.97 -3.35 1.32
C ALA A 74 -17.72 -2.74 -0.07
N GLY A 75 -17.44 -3.59 -1.06
CA GLY A 75 -17.16 -3.17 -2.44
C GLY A 75 -15.74 -2.64 -2.68
N TYR A 76 -14.88 -2.57 -1.65
CA TYR A 76 -13.49 -2.10 -1.76
C TYR A 76 -12.48 -3.24 -1.61
N ARG A 77 -11.26 -3.02 -2.13
CA ARG A 77 -10.13 -3.92 -1.93
C ARG A 77 -9.69 -3.95 -0.47
N ALA A 78 -9.20 -5.09 0.01
CA ALA A 78 -8.66 -5.22 1.36
C ALA A 78 -7.38 -4.38 1.58
N ASN A 79 -6.67 -4.09 0.49
CA ASN A 79 -5.54 -3.16 0.43
C ASN A 79 -5.62 -2.37 -0.87
N HIS A 80 -5.04 -1.18 -0.94
CA HIS A 80 -5.18 -0.27 -2.08
C HIS A 80 -6.67 0.05 -2.38
N ALA A 81 -7.46 0.35 -1.33
CA ALA A 81 -8.89 0.58 -1.46
C ALA A 81 -9.21 1.87 -2.23
N LYS A 82 -8.48 2.95 -1.95
CA LYS A 82 -8.62 4.25 -2.63
C LYS A 82 -7.75 4.30 -3.87
N GLY A 83 -8.31 4.69 -5.00
CA GLY A 83 -7.56 4.79 -6.25
C GLY A 83 -8.32 5.48 -7.37
N ILE A 84 -7.67 5.59 -8.51
CA ILE A 84 -8.22 6.19 -9.73
C ILE A 84 -7.78 5.39 -10.95
N VAL A 85 -8.73 5.19 -11.88
CA VAL A 85 -8.50 4.49 -13.14
C VAL A 85 -8.39 5.49 -14.27
N VAL A 86 -7.37 5.31 -15.09
CA VAL A 86 -7.06 6.11 -16.27
C VAL A 86 -6.77 5.18 -17.44
N GLU A 87 -6.78 5.74 -18.64
CA GLU A 87 -6.49 5.01 -19.87
C GLU A 87 -5.38 5.69 -20.65
N GLY A 88 -4.75 4.92 -21.51
CA GLY A 88 -3.66 5.39 -22.34
C GLY A 88 -3.17 4.33 -23.32
N ASN A 89 -1.92 4.47 -23.70
CA ASN A 89 -1.27 3.60 -24.66
C ASN A 89 0.17 3.31 -24.24
N PHE A 90 0.64 2.12 -24.55
CA PHE A 90 2.05 1.74 -24.43
C PHE A 90 2.64 1.52 -25.82
N LYS A 91 3.87 1.99 -26.02
CA LYS A 91 4.67 1.74 -27.21
C LYS A 91 6.05 1.27 -26.81
N ALA A 92 6.38 0.05 -27.18
CA ALA A 92 7.69 -0.54 -26.88
C ALA A 92 8.83 0.19 -27.61
N SER A 93 10.00 0.17 -26.97
CA SER A 93 11.27 0.58 -27.59
C SER A 93 11.78 -0.48 -28.56
N ALA A 94 12.69 -0.08 -29.46
CA ALA A 94 13.37 -1.04 -30.35
C ALA A 94 14.30 -2.00 -29.55
N GLU A 95 14.86 -1.55 -28.43
CA GLU A 95 15.71 -2.38 -27.57
C GLU A 95 14.92 -3.51 -26.91
N ALA A 96 13.67 -3.24 -26.46
CA ALA A 96 12.82 -4.26 -25.82
C ALA A 96 12.58 -5.48 -26.71
N ALA A 97 12.40 -5.27 -28.03
CA ALA A 97 12.21 -6.35 -28.99
C ALA A 97 13.42 -7.28 -29.11
N THR A 98 14.61 -6.84 -28.74
CA THR A 98 15.82 -7.66 -28.74
C THR A 98 15.99 -8.49 -27.47
N LEU A 99 15.25 -8.16 -26.42
CA LEU A 99 15.38 -8.78 -25.10
C LEU A 99 14.31 -9.85 -24.85
N SER A 100 13.19 -9.82 -25.58
CA SER A 100 12.10 -10.73 -25.35
C SER A 100 11.20 -10.88 -26.57
N THR A 101 10.70 -12.09 -26.75
CA THR A 101 9.68 -12.43 -27.76
C THR A 101 8.27 -11.98 -27.38
N SER A 102 8.10 -11.30 -26.26
CA SER A 102 6.79 -10.85 -25.77
C SER A 102 6.04 -10.02 -26.81
N PRO A 103 4.74 -10.28 -27.02
CA PRO A 103 3.89 -9.45 -27.88
C PRO A 103 3.77 -8.01 -27.37
N LEU A 104 4.15 -7.72 -26.12
CA LEU A 104 4.23 -6.36 -25.61
C LEU A 104 5.32 -5.54 -26.31
N PHE A 105 6.36 -6.18 -26.86
CA PHE A 105 7.57 -5.52 -27.37
C PHE A 105 7.68 -5.50 -28.89
N THR A 106 6.57 -5.70 -29.59
CA THR A 106 6.54 -5.67 -31.08
C THR A 106 6.65 -4.27 -31.69
N GLY A 107 6.64 -3.21 -30.86
CA GLY A 107 6.62 -1.80 -31.34
C GLY A 107 5.23 -1.32 -31.76
N THR A 108 4.22 -2.19 -31.81
CA THR A 108 2.83 -1.80 -32.01
C THR A 108 2.31 -1.05 -30.78
N THR A 109 1.52 0.00 -31.00
CA THR A 109 0.86 0.71 -29.89
C THR A 109 -0.23 -0.17 -29.29
N ILE A 110 -0.17 -0.39 -27.98
CA ILE A 110 -1.08 -1.24 -27.21
C ILE A 110 -1.91 -0.36 -26.28
N PRO A 111 -3.25 -0.42 -26.34
CA PRO A 111 -4.11 0.25 -25.37
C PRO A 111 -3.88 -0.28 -23.97
N VAL A 112 -3.93 0.59 -22.97
CA VAL A 112 -3.76 0.19 -21.57
C VAL A 112 -4.83 0.82 -20.69
N THR A 113 -5.17 0.08 -19.62
CA THR A 113 -5.87 0.61 -18.45
C THR A 113 -4.87 0.68 -17.30
N VAL A 114 -4.76 1.84 -16.67
CA VAL A 114 -3.84 2.07 -15.55
C VAL A 114 -4.63 2.44 -14.31
N ARG A 115 -4.24 1.89 -13.17
CA ARG A 115 -4.80 2.26 -11.87
C ARG A 115 -3.71 2.76 -10.94
N PHE A 116 -3.90 3.95 -10.40
CA PHE A 116 -3.11 4.48 -9.28
C PHE A 116 -3.89 4.31 -7.97
N SER A 117 -3.18 4.19 -6.85
CA SER A 117 -3.83 3.95 -5.56
C SER A 117 -2.94 4.24 -4.35
N ASP A 118 -3.58 4.54 -3.23
CA ASP A 118 -2.98 4.50 -1.90
C ASP A 118 -2.88 3.06 -1.40
N ALA A 119 -1.90 2.77 -0.53
CA ALA A 119 -1.66 1.40 -0.04
C ALA A 119 -2.66 0.90 0.99
N SER A 120 -3.44 1.76 1.61
CA SER A 120 -4.36 1.40 2.69
C SER A 120 -5.60 0.65 2.22
N GLY A 121 -6.19 -0.17 3.10
CA GLY A 121 -7.54 -0.71 2.94
C GLY A 121 -8.67 0.26 3.29
N ILE A 122 -8.36 1.49 3.72
CA ILE A 122 -9.34 2.53 4.11
C ILE A 122 -9.64 3.41 2.89
N PRO A 123 -10.88 3.43 2.36
CA PRO A 123 -11.19 4.08 1.09
C PRO A 123 -11.25 5.62 1.13
N ASP A 124 -11.37 6.22 2.30
CA ASP A 124 -11.48 7.67 2.52
C ASP A 124 -10.26 8.27 3.26
N LEU A 125 -9.16 7.50 3.32
CA LEU A 125 -7.91 7.95 3.94
C LEU A 125 -7.33 9.18 3.19
N PRO A 126 -6.81 10.21 3.89
CA PRO A 126 -6.05 11.27 3.24
C PRO A 126 -4.80 10.74 2.52
N ASP A 127 -4.55 11.21 1.28
CA ASP A 127 -3.45 10.74 0.42
C ASP A 127 -2.06 10.94 1.06
N ALA A 128 -1.90 12.01 1.88
CA ALA A 128 -0.66 12.29 2.61
C ALA A 128 -0.50 11.49 3.92
N ALA A 129 -1.47 10.65 4.28
CA ALA A 129 -1.34 9.85 5.50
C ALA A 129 -0.18 8.85 5.38
N PRO A 130 0.63 8.63 6.44
CA PRO A 130 1.78 7.71 6.37
C PRO A 130 1.42 6.29 5.90
N VAL A 131 0.20 5.81 6.22
CA VAL A 131 -0.29 4.48 5.80
C VAL A 131 -0.88 4.46 4.38
N ALA A 132 -0.97 5.62 3.70
CA ALA A 132 -1.29 5.70 2.27
C ALA A 132 -0.10 5.28 1.40
N ASN A 133 1.12 5.35 1.93
CA ASN A 133 2.33 4.83 1.29
C ASN A 133 2.54 3.33 1.58
N PRO A 134 3.17 2.59 0.64
CA PRO A 134 3.63 3.01 -0.70
C PRO A 134 2.47 3.18 -1.68
N HIS A 135 2.49 4.27 -2.44
CA HIS A 135 1.53 4.45 -3.53
C HIS A 135 1.74 3.37 -4.60
N GLY A 136 0.65 2.89 -5.18
CA GLY A 136 0.67 1.81 -6.16
C GLY A 136 0.29 2.25 -7.56
N MET A 137 0.83 1.56 -8.55
CA MET A 137 0.45 1.64 -9.95
C MET A 137 0.26 0.24 -10.51
N ALA A 138 -0.82 0.01 -11.24
CA ALA A 138 -1.05 -1.22 -11.96
C ALA A 138 -1.42 -0.92 -13.41
N ILE A 139 -0.83 -1.63 -14.35
CA ILE A 139 -0.99 -1.42 -15.79
C ILE A 139 -1.54 -2.71 -16.38
N LYS A 140 -2.67 -2.65 -17.06
CA LYS A 140 -3.25 -3.74 -17.85
C LYS A 140 -3.11 -3.44 -19.31
N PHE A 141 -2.42 -4.30 -20.04
CA PHE A 141 -2.23 -4.22 -21.49
C PHE A 141 -3.32 -5.00 -22.19
N HIS A 142 -4.00 -4.37 -23.13
CA HIS A 142 -5.06 -5.00 -23.93
C HIS A 142 -4.51 -5.46 -25.28
N LEU A 143 -4.21 -6.74 -25.37
CA LEU A 143 -3.65 -7.38 -26.55
C LEU A 143 -4.76 -7.86 -27.50
N PRO A 144 -4.43 -8.14 -28.78
CA PRO A 144 -5.37 -8.75 -29.72
C PRO A 144 -5.97 -10.05 -29.18
N ASN A 145 -7.19 -10.38 -29.64
CA ASN A 145 -7.94 -11.58 -29.23
C ASN A 145 -8.28 -11.63 -27.73
N SER A 146 -8.55 -10.47 -27.13
CA SER A 146 -8.92 -10.34 -25.71
C SER A 146 -7.89 -10.92 -24.73
N ARG A 147 -6.63 -11.02 -25.15
CA ARG A 147 -5.54 -11.36 -24.23
C ARG A 147 -5.15 -10.11 -23.43
N GLU A 148 -4.75 -10.34 -22.21
CA GLU A 148 -4.29 -9.27 -21.31
C GLU A 148 -2.96 -9.67 -20.65
N SER A 149 -2.20 -8.66 -20.24
CA SER A 149 -1.03 -8.82 -19.39
C SER A 149 -0.98 -7.68 -18.40
N ASP A 150 -0.42 -7.93 -17.22
CA ASP A 150 -0.41 -6.95 -16.14
C ASP A 150 1.02 -6.65 -15.66
N ILE A 151 1.26 -5.39 -15.30
CA ILE A 151 2.41 -4.97 -14.50
C ILE A 151 1.85 -4.35 -13.22
N VAL A 152 2.31 -4.82 -12.05
CA VAL A 152 1.90 -4.30 -10.74
C VAL A 152 3.13 -3.82 -9.99
N VAL A 153 3.21 -2.52 -9.78
CA VAL A 153 4.35 -1.81 -9.19
C VAL A 153 3.91 -0.88 -8.06
N ASN A 154 4.83 -0.45 -7.23
CA ASN A 154 4.59 0.53 -6.18
C ASN A 154 5.84 1.38 -5.92
N ALA A 155 5.75 2.38 -5.03
CA ALA A 155 6.85 3.28 -4.73
C ALA A 155 8.01 2.65 -3.93
N LEU A 156 7.91 1.39 -3.48
CA LEU A 156 8.99 0.71 -2.77
C LEU A 156 10.08 0.21 -3.73
N LYS A 157 11.33 0.54 -3.47
CA LYS A 157 12.48 -0.01 -4.22
C LYS A 157 12.62 -1.53 -4.07
N PHE A 158 12.23 -2.09 -2.94
CA PHE A 158 12.22 -3.51 -2.61
C PHE A 158 11.13 -3.78 -1.58
N PHE A 159 10.66 -5.02 -1.48
CA PHE A 159 9.54 -5.34 -0.62
C PHE A 159 9.93 -5.34 0.87
N PHE A 160 8.96 -5.28 1.73
CA PHE A 160 9.15 -5.21 3.19
C PHE A 160 9.78 -6.47 3.76
N VAL A 161 9.35 -7.64 3.28
CA VAL A 161 9.62 -8.95 3.83
C VAL A 161 9.77 -9.99 2.71
N PRO A 162 10.47 -11.11 2.95
CA PRO A 162 10.74 -12.10 1.91
C PRO A 162 9.58 -13.05 1.60
N THR A 163 8.62 -13.24 2.53
CA THR A 163 7.58 -14.26 2.39
C THR A 163 6.18 -13.70 2.58
N ALA A 164 5.18 -14.44 2.10
CA ALA A 164 3.77 -14.14 2.27
C ALA A 164 3.34 -14.24 3.74
N GLU A 165 3.89 -15.21 4.48
CA GLU A 165 3.69 -15.40 5.90
C GLU A 165 4.21 -14.20 6.71
N ASP A 166 5.42 -13.73 6.41
CA ASP A 166 5.98 -12.55 7.07
C ASP A 166 5.15 -11.29 6.76
N PHE A 167 4.60 -11.18 5.54
CA PHE A 167 3.71 -10.06 5.20
C PHE A 167 2.39 -10.13 5.99
N ARG A 168 1.79 -11.31 6.12
CA ARG A 168 0.63 -11.54 6.99
C ARG A 168 0.95 -11.13 8.43
N ASP A 169 2.08 -11.59 8.96
CA ASP A 169 2.48 -11.35 10.34
C ASP A 169 2.78 -9.89 10.63
N LEU A 170 3.35 -9.16 9.65
CA LEU A 170 3.48 -7.70 9.69
C LEU A 170 2.11 -7.01 9.84
N GLN A 171 1.10 -7.45 9.07
CA GLN A 171 -0.25 -6.86 9.15
C GLN A 171 -0.90 -7.15 10.50
N LEU A 172 -0.77 -8.38 11.01
CA LEU A 172 -1.29 -8.77 12.33
C LEU A 172 -0.58 -8.03 13.46
N ALA A 173 0.75 -7.90 13.40
CA ALA A 173 1.53 -7.14 14.37
C ALA A 173 1.11 -5.66 14.38
N ALA A 174 0.88 -5.05 13.21
CA ALA A 174 0.39 -3.68 13.09
C ALA A 174 -1.02 -3.53 13.67
N ALA A 175 -1.94 -4.46 13.38
CA ALA A 175 -3.30 -4.47 13.91
C ALA A 175 -3.33 -4.59 15.45
N ALA A 176 -2.40 -5.38 16.02
CA ALA A 176 -2.27 -5.58 17.46
C ALA A 176 -1.51 -4.46 18.20
N SER A 177 -1.14 -3.38 17.49
CA SER A 177 -0.32 -2.29 18.02
C SER A 177 -1.00 -0.91 17.91
N PRO A 178 -2.20 -0.72 18.52
CA PRO A 178 -2.84 0.58 18.56
C PRO A 178 -1.99 1.59 19.37
N PRO A 179 -2.22 2.92 19.25
CA PRO A 179 -1.40 3.94 19.89
C PRO A 179 -1.21 3.79 21.40
N ASN A 180 -2.15 3.14 22.09
CA ASN A 180 -2.13 2.89 23.54
C ASN A 180 -1.67 1.47 23.92
N ALA A 181 -1.17 0.69 22.97
CA ALA A 181 -0.67 -0.66 23.25
C ALA A 181 0.54 -0.62 24.21
N PRO A 182 0.67 -1.64 25.11
CA PRO A 182 1.86 -1.78 25.95
C PRO A 182 3.13 -1.88 25.10
N LYS A 183 4.24 -1.34 25.62
CA LYS A 183 5.54 -1.39 24.95
C LYS A 183 6.46 -2.45 25.55
N PRO A 184 7.31 -3.16 24.72
CA PRO A 184 7.31 -3.01 23.25
C PRO A 184 5.99 -3.52 22.65
N THR A 185 5.48 -2.84 21.61
CA THR A 185 4.31 -3.29 20.88
C THR A 185 4.66 -4.49 19.98
N ARG A 186 3.64 -5.25 19.55
CA ARG A 186 3.86 -6.36 18.59
C ARG A 186 4.54 -5.90 17.30
N LEU A 187 4.22 -4.71 16.83
CA LEU A 187 4.89 -4.14 15.66
C LEU A 187 6.37 -3.82 15.96
N GLU A 188 6.69 -3.22 17.11
CA GLU A 188 8.08 -2.96 17.51
C GLU A 188 8.88 -4.26 17.65
N GLU A 189 8.30 -5.32 18.21
CA GLU A 189 8.91 -6.66 18.28
C GLU A 189 9.17 -7.23 16.88
N PHE A 190 8.20 -7.13 15.97
CA PHE A 190 8.34 -7.59 14.59
C PHE A 190 9.46 -6.82 13.86
N LEU A 191 9.46 -5.49 13.95
CA LEU A 191 10.46 -4.63 13.31
C LEU A 191 11.89 -4.86 13.84
N ALA A 192 12.04 -5.28 15.08
CA ALA A 192 13.35 -5.58 15.67
C ALA A 192 14.06 -6.76 14.97
N VAL A 193 13.30 -7.73 14.46
CA VAL A 193 13.84 -8.89 13.73
C VAL A 193 13.74 -8.76 12.20
N HIS A 194 12.82 -7.92 11.69
CA HIS A 194 12.63 -7.66 10.25
C HIS A 194 13.08 -6.25 9.87
N GLN A 195 14.37 -5.97 9.99
CA GLN A 195 14.93 -4.63 9.72
C GLN A 195 14.76 -4.15 8.27
N THR A 196 14.50 -5.06 7.33
CA THR A 196 14.18 -4.74 5.93
C THR A 196 12.96 -3.85 5.81
N VAL A 197 11.95 -4.02 6.70
CA VAL A 197 10.75 -3.16 6.71
C VAL A 197 11.10 -1.69 6.89
N SER A 198 11.89 -1.36 7.91
CA SER A 198 12.30 0.03 8.17
C SER A 198 13.18 0.59 7.04
N LYS A 199 14.06 -0.24 6.46
CA LYS A 199 14.90 0.16 5.32
C LYS A 199 14.05 0.44 4.06
N ALA A 200 13.04 -0.39 3.79
CA ALA A 200 12.13 -0.19 2.66
C ALA A 200 11.30 1.09 2.83
N ILE A 201 10.72 1.30 4.01
CA ILE A 201 9.96 2.52 4.33
C ILE A 201 10.84 3.78 4.18
N ALA A 202 12.10 3.73 4.55
CA ALA A 202 13.02 4.86 4.41
C ALA A 202 13.31 5.28 2.95
N THR A 203 12.92 4.48 1.97
CA THR A 203 13.03 4.83 0.54
C THR A 203 11.83 5.62 0.01
N LEU A 204 10.75 5.73 0.78
CA LEU A 204 9.51 6.38 0.36
C LEU A 204 9.57 7.90 0.48
N GLY A 205 9.03 8.59 -0.52
CA GLY A 205 8.72 10.01 -0.48
C GLY A 205 7.20 10.25 -0.34
N ILE A 206 6.81 11.49 -0.26
CA ILE A 206 5.40 11.93 -0.36
C ILE A 206 5.28 12.58 -1.74
N PRO A 207 4.69 11.94 -2.75
CA PRO A 207 4.65 12.51 -4.10
C PRO A 207 3.73 13.72 -4.16
N ASP A 208 4.09 14.71 -5.01
CA ASP A 208 3.20 15.84 -5.30
C ASP A 208 2.03 15.41 -6.20
N SER A 209 2.24 14.38 -7.02
CA SER A 209 1.26 13.76 -7.91
C SER A 209 1.60 12.28 -8.10
N PHE A 210 0.61 11.45 -8.44
CA PHE A 210 0.87 10.12 -9.00
C PHE A 210 1.72 10.16 -10.27
N ALA A 211 1.67 11.25 -11.03
CA ALA A 211 2.45 11.47 -12.24
C ALA A 211 3.93 11.80 -11.95
N ASP A 212 4.27 12.18 -10.74
CA ASP A 212 5.59 12.61 -10.32
C ASP A 212 6.28 11.59 -9.39
N GLU A 213 5.72 10.36 -9.28
CA GLU A 213 6.28 9.27 -8.48
C GLU A 213 6.94 8.22 -9.37
N GLN A 214 8.03 7.63 -8.89
CA GLN A 214 8.67 6.49 -9.51
C GLN A 214 8.20 5.19 -8.86
N TYR A 215 7.77 4.25 -9.71
CA TYR A 215 7.24 2.96 -9.26
C TYR A 215 8.20 1.83 -9.60
N TYR A 216 8.29 0.82 -8.72
CA TYR A 216 9.18 -0.32 -8.84
C TYR A 216 8.39 -1.62 -8.80
N GLY A 217 8.78 -2.57 -9.65
CA GLY A 217 8.38 -3.97 -9.53
C GLY A 217 9.28 -4.64 -8.50
N VAL A 218 8.71 -4.98 -7.36
CA VAL A 218 9.49 -5.62 -6.28
C VAL A 218 9.85 -7.07 -6.60
N ASP A 219 8.99 -7.76 -7.35
CA ASP A 219 9.23 -9.13 -7.81
C ASP A 219 10.15 -9.14 -9.03
N ALA A 220 10.89 -10.23 -9.20
CA ALA A 220 11.72 -10.44 -10.39
C ALA A 220 10.98 -11.29 -11.44
N PHE A 221 11.23 -10.98 -12.71
CA PHE A 221 10.73 -11.71 -13.87
C PHE A 221 11.89 -12.08 -14.78
N ILE A 222 11.63 -12.90 -15.80
CA ILE A 222 12.62 -13.36 -16.77
C ILE A 222 12.17 -12.90 -18.16
N LEU A 223 13.00 -12.15 -18.86
CA LEU A 223 12.88 -11.90 -20.30
C LEU A 223 13.44 -13.11 -21.05
N VAL A 224 12.75 -13.57 -22.08
CA VAL A 224 13.16 -14.68 -22.93
C VAL A 224 13.20 -14.21 -24.38
N ASP A 225 14.38 -14.19 -24.99
CA ASP A 225 14.58 -13.76 -26.38
C ASP A 225 14.35 -14.90 -27.41
N GLU A 226 14.50 -14.58 -28.69
CA GLU A 226 14.32 -15.53 -29.78
C GLU A 226 15.33 -16.70 -29.75
N ALA A 227 16.52 -16.49 -29.18
CA ALA A 227 17.54 -17.50 -28.99
C ALA A 227 17.38 -18.30 -27.70
N ASN A 228 16.27 -18.05 -26.95
CA ASN A 228 15.97 -18.62 -25.64
C ASN A 228 17.01 -18.23 -24.55
N HIS A 229 17.68 -17.09 -24.72
CA HIS A 229 18.43 -16.53 -23.62
C HIS A 229 17.47 -15.97 -22.58
N ARG A 230 17.83 -16.18 -21.31
CA ARG A 230 16.98 -15.85 -20.14
C ARG A 230 17.68 -14.77 -19.32
N GLN A 231 17.05 -13.61 -19.20
CA GLN A 231 17.55 -12.49 -18.45
C GLN A 231 16.59 -12.09 -17.33
N ALA A 232 17.01 -12.30 -16.08
CA ALA A 232 16.23 -11.83 -14.94
C ALA A 232 16.23 -10.29 -14.86
N PHE A 233 15.08 -9.73 -14.48
CA PHE A 233 14.92 -8.27 -14.38
C PHE A 233 13.84 -7.90 -13.35
N ARG A 234 13.84 -6.63 -12.94
CA ARG A 234 12.76 -5.97 -12.21
C ARG A 234 12.25 -4.76 -12.98
N TYR A 235 10.95 -4.53 -12.95
CA TYR A 235 10.36 -3.34 -13.58
C TYR A 235 10.70 -2.07 -12.82
N ILE A 236 10.90 -0.98 -13.56
CA ILE A 236 10.91 0.39 -13.08
C ILE A 236 9.97 1.18 -14.00
N VAL A 237 8.99 1.87 -13.43
CA VAL A 237 8.12 2.80 -14.17
C VAL A 237 8.46 4.20 -13.71
N ALA A 238 9.24 4.90 -14.52
CA ALA A 238 9.83 6.18 -14.19
C ALA A 238 9.06 7.33 -14.84
N PRO A 239 8.63 8.36 -14.09
CA PRO A 239 8.07 9.59 -14.65
C PRO A 239 9.17 10.42 -15.33
N GLU A 240 8.78 11.48 -16.02
CA GLU A 240 9.75 12.46 -16.55
C GLU A 240 10.45 13.23 -15.42
N HIS A 241 9.76 13.49 -14.32
CA HIS A 241 10.28 14.19 -13.14
C HIS A 241 9.76 13.53 -11.87
N ILE A 242 10.62 13.40 -10.88
CA ILE A 242 10.23 12.96 -9.53
C ILE A 242 10.11 14.21 -8.66
N VAL A 243 8.94 14.41 -8.06
CA VAL A 243 8.69 15.53 -7.15
C VAL A 243 8.06 15.03 -5.87
N HIS A 244 8.80 15.16 -4.76
CA HIS A 244 8.32 14.81 -3.43
C HIS A 244 8.14 16.07 -2.58
N LEU A 245 7.06 16.08 -1.81
CA LEU A 245 6.72 17.11 -0.84
C LEU A 245 7.46 16.87 0.48
N THR A 246 7.75 17.94 1.18
CA THR A 246 8.02 17.86 2.61
C THR A 246 6.76 17.54 3.41
N THR A 247 6.89 17.09 4.64
CA THR A 247 5.74 16.82 5.53
C THR A 247 4.87 18.08 5.72
N ASP A 248 5.50 19.26 5.82
CA ASP A 248 4.78 20.52 5.99
C ASP A 248 3.97 20.87 4.73
N GLU A 249 4.55 20.74 3.55
CA GLU A 249 3.84 20.96 2.28
C GLU A 249 2.67 19.98 2.11
N ALA A 250 2.89 18.69 2.41
CA ALA A 250 1.87 17.66 2.34
C ALA A 250 0.69 17.94 3.29
N SER A 251 0.96 18.50 4.47
CA SER A 251 -0.06 18.87 5.47
C SER A 251 -1.00 19.98 4.99
N GLN A 252 -0.61 20.75 3.97
CA GLN A 252 -1.41 21.84 3.39
C GLN A 252 -2.23 21.39 2.17
N LYS A 253 -2.02 20.16 1.70
CA LYS A 253 -2.80 19.61 0.57
C LYS A 253 -4.20 19.20 1.01
N SER A 254 -5.12 19.13 0.03
CA SER A 254 -6.44 18.54 0.28
C SER A 254 -6.31 17.04 0.61
N PRO A 255 -7.25 16.44 1.34
CA PRO A 255 -7.21 15.00 1.65
C PRO A 255 -7.15 14.08 0.43
N ASN A 256 -7.58 14.57 -0.74
CA ASN A 256 -7.66 13.80 -1.98
C ASN A 256 -6.78 14.40 -3.09
N TYR A 257 -5.68 15.07 -2.74
CA TYR A 257 -4.91 15.86 -3.69
C TYR A 257 -4.33 15.04 -4.85
N LEU A 258 -3.95 13.78 -4.62
CA LEU A 258 -3.45 12.89 -5.67
C LEU A 258 -4.57 12.48 -6.64
N MET A 259 -5.77 12.20 -6.10
CA MET A 259 -6.94 11.85 -6.89
C MET A 259 -7.49 13.04 -7.68
N GLU A 260 -7.33 14.25 -7.16
CA GLU A 260 -7.80 15.49 -7.77
C GLU A 260 -6.81 16.03 -8.84
N ASP A 261 -5.50 15.87 -8.60
CA ASP A 261 -4.45 16.38 -9.49
C ASP A 261 -4.43 15.65 -10.84
N LEU A 262 -4.42 14.32 -10.84
CA LEU A 262 -4.27 13.54 -12.06
C LEU A 262 -5.31 13.86 -13.16
N PRO A 263 -6.63 13.94 -12.84
CA PRO A 263 -7.63 14.40 -13.84
C PRO A 263 -7.39 15.82 -14.33
N GLN A 264 -6.82 16.71 -13.50
CA GLN A 264 -6.54 18.08 -13.90
C GLN A 264 -5.36 18.13 -14.89
N ARG A 265 -4.30 17.39 -14.61
CA ARG A 265 -3.15 17.28 -15.53
C ARG A 265 -3.57 16.74 -16.89
N LEU A 266 -4.37 15.66 -16.90
CA LEU A 266 -4.83 15.00 -18.13
C LEU A 266 -5.73 15.89 -19.02
N ARG A 267 -6.33 16.95 -18.47
CA ARG A 267 -7.03 17.96 -19.29
C ARG A 267 -6.07 18.87 -20.07
N THR A 268 -4.82 18.95 -19.64
CA THR A 268 -3.83 19.89 -20.21
C THR A 268 -2.85 19.18 -21.14
N ALA A 269 -2.32 18.04 -20.70
CA ALA A 269 -1.36 17.24 -21.44
C ALA A 269 -1.40 15.77 -20.99
N PRO A 270 -0.98 14.83 -21.85
CA PRO A 270 -0.73 13.45 -21.43
C PRO A 270 0.34 13.37 -20.35
N VAL A 271 0.23 12.35 -19.48
CA VAL A 271 1.25 11.98 -18.52
C VAL A 271 2.11 10.87 -19.11
N ILE A 272 3.41 11.04 -19.04
CA ILE A 272 4.39 10.12 -19.65
C ILE A 272 5.16 9.38 -18.58
N PHE A 273 5.29 8.06 -18.76
CA PHE A 273 6.20 7.23 -18.00
C PHE A 273 7.09 6.40 -18.95
N HIS A 274 8.31 6.14 -18.52
CA HIS A 274 9.20 5.17 -19.13
C HIS A 274 9.12 3.86 -18.39
N VAL A 275 8.66 2.80 -19.06
CA VAL A 275 8.71 1.43 -18.53
C VAL A 275 10.10 0.88 -18.80
N LYS A 276 10.84 0.53 -17.76
CA LYS A 276 12.22 0.10 -17.81
C LYS A 276 12.42 -1.25 -17.15
N ALA A 277 13.48 -1.94 -17.51
CA ALA A 277 13.96 -3.16 -16.86
C ALA A 277 15.33 -2.92 -16.23
N GLN A 278 15.44 -3.10 -14.92
CA GLN A 278 16.73 -3.26 -14.26
C GLN A 278 17.17 -4.72 -14.42
N LEU A 279 18.28 -4.96 -15.11
CA LEU A 279 18.76 -6.30 -15.44
C LEU A 279 19.61 -6.85 -14.29
N ALA A 280 19.32 -8.10 -13.90
CA ALA A 280 20.11 -8.81 -12.90
C ALA A 280 21.49 -9.21 -13.45
N GLU A 281 22.47 -9.26 -12.56
CA GLU A 281 23.75 -9.92 -12.79
C GLU A 281 23.85 -11.23 -12.01
N PRO A 282 24.78 -12.12 -12.34
CA PRO A 282 24.96 -13.37 -11.62
C PRO A 282 25.16 -13.14 -10.12
N GLY A 283 24.31 -13.78 -9.29
CA GLY A 283 24.33 -13.64 -7.84
C GLY A 283 23.31 -12.65 -7.27
N ASP A 284 22.61 -11.88 -8.10
CA ASP A 284 21.51 -11.05 -7.62
C ASP A 284 20.35 -11.91 -7.14
N PRO A 285 19.71 -11.56 -6.02
CA PRO A 285 18.58 -12.32 -5.47
C PRO A 285 17.32 -12.14 -6.32
N THR A 286 16.92 -13.22 -7.01
CA THR A 286 15.67 -13.24 -7.83
C THR A 286 14.47 -13.85 -7.11
N LYS A 287 14.73 -14.54 -5.97
CA LYS A 287 13.72 -15.21 -5.15
C LYS A 287 13.23 -14.39 -3.97
N ASP A 288 14.03 -13.41 -3.54
CA ASP A 288 13.78 -12.61 -2.35
C ASP A 288 13.51 -11.15 -2.74
N PRO A 289 12.24 -10.73 -2.81
CA PRO A 289 11.88 -9.37 -3.19
C PRO A 289 12.25 -8.32 -2.13
N SER A 290 12.61 -8.74 -0.93
CA SER A 290 13.04 -7.83 0.15
C SER A 290 14.50 -7.42 0.04
N GLN A 291 15.26 -8.02 -0.87
CA GLN A 291 16.67 -7.67 -1.13
C GLN A 291 16.75 -6.69 -2.31
N PRO A 292 17.27 -5.47 -2.10
CA PRO A 292 17.52 -4.54 -3.21
C PRO A 292 18.63 -5.03 -4.11
N TRP A 293 18.49 -4.80 -5.41
CA TRP A 293 19.62 -4.93 -6.33
C TRP A 293 20.44 -3.63 -6.34
N PRO A 294 21.75 -3.71 -6.63
CA PRO A 294 22.60 -2.51 -6.74
C PRO A 294 22.05 -1.51 -7.77
N ASP A 295 22.07 -0.23 -7.43
CA ASP A 295 21.64 0.86 -8.34
C ASP A 295 22.55 0.97 -9.60
N THR A 296 23.72 0.33 -9.58
CA THR A 296 24.65 0.27 -10.72
C THR A 296 24.30 -0.77 -11.77
N ARG A 297 23.26 -1.59 -11.55
CA ARG A 297 22.79 -2.55 -12.55
C ARG A 297 22.32 -1.84 -13.80
N ARG A 298 22.57 -2.48 -14.95
CA ARG A 298 22.11 -1.96 -16.24
C ARG A 298 20.59 -1.80 -16.22
N VAL A 299 20.12 -0.64 -16.64
CA VAL A 299 18.71 -0.34 -16.84
C VAL A 299 18.48 -0.11 -18.32
N VAL A 300 17.51 -0.80 -18.90
CA VAL A 300 17.11 -0.67 -20.31
C VAL A 300 15.69 -0.11 -20.39
N ASP A 301 15.44 0.68 -21.41
CA ASP A 301 14.11 1.23 -21.68
C ASP A 301 13.28 0.19 -22.46
N LEU A 302 12.17 -0.28 -21.87
CA LEU A 302 11.24 -1.20 -22.53
C LEU A 302 10.20 -0.49 -23.37
N GLY A 303 9.96 0.80 -23.13
CA GLY A 303 9.01 1.61 -23.89
C GLY A 303 8.37 2.73 -23.10
N VAL A 304 7.50 3.46 -23.79
CA VAL A 304 6.81 4.64 -23.28
C VAL A 304 5.34 4.32 -23.01
N LEU A 305 4.90 4.59 -21.79
CA LEU A 305 3.52 4.58 -21.38
C LEU A 305 2.99 6.02 -21.42
N THR A 306 2.00 6.28 -22.25
CA THR A 306 1.33 7.56 -22.37
C THR A 306 -0.09 7.43 -21.82
N ILE A 307 -0.37 8.13 -20.73
CA ILE A 307 -1.72 8.23 -20.16
C ILE A 307 -2.35 9.51 -20.68
N ASP A 308 -3.48 9.40 -21.33
CA ASP A 308 -4.09 10.53 -22.07
C ASP A 308 -5.50 10.90 -21.61
N ARG A 309 -6.18 10.07 -20.82
CA ARG A 309 -7.52 10.35 -20.30
C ARG A 309 -7.88 9.62 -19.02
N THR A 310 -8.80 10.21 -18.25
CA THR A 310 -9.47 9.53 -17.15
C THR A 310 -10.54 8.59 -17.69
N MET A 311 -10.78 7.47 -16.99
CA MET A 311 -11.94 6.61 -17.28
C MET A 311 -13.21 7.31 -16.79
N PRO A 312 -14.26 7.44 -17.63
CA PRO A 312 -15.46 8.22 -17.29
C PRO A 312 -16.15 7.77 -16.00
N ASP A 313 -16.17 6.45 -15.71
CA ASP A 313 -16.67 5.88 -14.47
C ASP A 313 -15.58 5.05 -13.80
N SER A 314 -14.59 5.74 -13.25
CA SER A 314 -13.46 5.11 -12.55
C SER A 314 -13.95 4.24 -11.39
N ALA A 315 -14.96 4.67 -10.64
CA ALA A 315 -15.48 3.95 -9.48
C ALA A 315 -16.14 2.61 -9.86
N ALA A 316 -16.90 2.57 -10.96
CA ALA A 316 -17.48 1.33 -11.48
C ALA A 316 -16.41 0.40 -12.09
N ALA A 317 -15.41 0.99 -12.77
CA ALA A 317 -14.29 0.21 -13.32
C ALA A 317 -13.47 -0.44 -12.20
N GLU A 318 -13.19 0.29 -11.13
CA GLU A 318 -12.43 -0.23 -9.98
C GLU A 318 -13.02 -1.51 -9.38
N LYS A 319 -14.34 -1.61 -9.34
CA LYS A 319 -15.03 -2.79 -8.80
C LYS A 319 -14.77 -4.06 -9.61
N LYS A 320 -14.59 -3.94 -10.92
CA LYS A 320 -14.44 -5.05 -11.85
C LYS A 320 -12.98 -5.40 -12.17
N LEU A 321 -12.07 -4.42 -12.05
CA LEU A 321 -10.68 -4.60 -12.42
C LEU A 321 -9.94 -5.49 -11.42
N LEU A 322 -9.23 -6.48 -11.96
CA LEU A 322 -8.27 -7.30 -11.24
C LEU A 322 -6.95 -7.25 -12.01
N PHE A 323 -5.87 -6.92 -11.32
CA PHE A 323 -4.51 -6.93 -11.83
C PHE A 323 -3.73 -8.01 -11.10
N LEU A 324 -3.05 -8.87 -11.84
CA LEU A 324 -2.31 -10.00 -11.31
C LEU A 324 -0.84 -9.92 -11.73
N PRO A 325 0.14 -9.83 -10.80
CA PRO A 325 1.56 -9.80 -11.17
C PRO A 325 1.99 -10.97 -12.05
N GLY A 326 1.42 -12.16 -11.84
CA GLY A 326 1.71 -13.35 -12.63
C GLY A 326 0.99 -13.42 -13.98
N ASN A 327 0.11 -12.48 -14.32
CA ASN A 327 -0.54 -12.41 -15.62
C ASN A 327 0.41 -11.82 -16.68
N VAL A 328 1.33 -12.64 -17.15
CA VAL A 328 2.36 -12.28 -18.13
C VAL A 328 2.08 -12.94 -19.50
N THR A 329 2.80 -12.48 -20.53
CA THR A 329 2.72 -13.04 -21.89
C THR A 329 3.89 -13.98 -22.16
N ASP A 330 3.80 -14.77 -23.26
CA ASP A 330 4.98 -15.45 -23.79
C ASP A 330 6.15 -14.47 -23.90
N GLY A 331 7.37 -14.97 -23.70
CA GLY A 331 8.58 -14.14 -23.68
C GLY A 331 8.84 -13.39 -22.38
N ILE A 332 7.91 -13.42 -21.43
CA ILE A 332 8.09 -12.98 -20.04
C ILE A 332 7.66 -14.11 -19.12
N GLU A 333 8.50 -14.50 -18.18
CA GLU A 333 8.20 -15.55 -17.22
C GLU A 333 8.34 -15.00 -15.78
N PRO A 334 7.55 -15.48 -14.83
CA PRO A 334 7.82 -15.23 -13.41
C PRO A 334 9.18 -15.85 -13.05
N SER A 335 9.91 -15.21 -12.15
CA SER A 335 11.05 -15.87 -11.48
C SER A 335 10.54 -16.94 -10.50
N ASP A 336 11.45 -17.51 -9.74
CA ASP A 336 11.14 -18.41 -8.63
C ASP A 336 10.83 -17.67 -7.32
N ASP A 337 10.44 -16.41 -7.39
CA ASP A 337 9.92 -15.61 -6.28
C ASP A 337 8.52 -16.12 -5.87
N PRO A 338 8.36 -16.69 -4.67
CA PRO A 338 7.09 -17.25 -4.22
C PRO A 338 6.02 -16.18 -3.98
N LEU A 339 6.40 -14.90 -3.83
CA LEU A 339 5.45 -13.82 -3.63
C LEU A 339 4.59 -13.52 -4.86
N ILE A 340 5.05 -13.82 -6.08
CA ILE A 340 4.25 -13.61 -7.30
C ILE A 340 2.94 -14.38 -7.20
N SER A 341 3.02 -15.70 -6.97
CA SER A 341 1.83 -16.56 -6.87
C SER A 341 1.00 -16.28 -5.62
N ALA A 342 1.64 -15.96 -4.50
CA ALA A 342 0.94 -15.61 -3.27
C ALA A 342 0.14 -14.29 -3.41
N ARG A 343 0.68 -13.31 -4.13
CA ARG A 343 0.01 -12.05 -4.46
C ARG A 343 -1.19 -12.30 -5.38
N ASP A 344 -1.02 -13.09 -6.44
CA ASP A 344 -2.12 -13.46 -7.34
C ASP A 344 -3.28 -14.09 -6.56
N ALA A 345 -3.00 -15.05 -5.70
CA ALA A 345 -3.99 -15.71 -4.88
C ALA A 345 -4.69 -14.75 -3.89
N ALA A 346 -3.93 -13.88 -3.20
CA ALA A 346 -4.50 -12.92 -2.27
C ALA A 346 -5.36 -11.86 -2.99
N TYR A 347 -4.96 -11.44 -4.18
CA TYR A 347 -5.73 -10.49 -4.98
C TYR A 347 -7.02 -11.09 -5.49
N ALA A 348 -7.03 -12.39 -5.87
CA ALA A 348 -8.23 -13.12 -6.23
C ALA A 348 -9.21 -13.22 -5.04
N VAL A 349 -8.74 -13.62 -3.85
CA VAL A 349 -9.56 -13.64 -2.62
C VAL A 349 -10.16 -12.26 -2.31
N SER A 350 -9.35 -11.19 -2.43
CA SER A 350 -9.84 -9.83 -2.21
C SER A 350 -10.86 -9.39 -3.26
N ALA A 351 -10.73 -9.86 -4.51
CA ALA A 351 -11.68 -9.57 -5.58
C ALA A 351 -13.03 -10.29 -5.36
N ASP A 352 -12.99 -11.57 -4.97
CA ASP A 352 -14.19 -12.35 -4.66
C ASP A 352 -14.99 -11.71 -3.53
N ARG A 353 -14.33 -11.39 -2.42
CA ARG A 353 -14.96 -10.71 -1.27
C ARG A 353 -15.55 -9.35 -1.62
N ARG A 354 -14.89 -8.59 -2.49
CA ARG A 354 -15.39 -7.31 -3.00
C ARG A 354 -16.62 -7.51 -3.88
N GLY A 355 -16.67 -8.57 -4.69
CA GLY A 355 -17.81 -8.93 -5.54
C GLY A 355 -19.02 -9.42 -4.74
N GLU A 356 -18.80 -10.23 -3.71
CA GLU A 356 -19.86 -10.73 -2.83
C GLU A 356 -20.56 -9.62 -2.02
N SER A 357 -19.89 -8.50 -1.83
CA SER A 357 -20.39 -7.35 -1.06
C SER A 357 -21.26 -6.40 -1.91
N GLN A 358 -21.53 -6.72 -3.17
CA GLN A 358 -22.39 -5.98 -4.09
C GLN A 358 -23.77 -6.63 -4.16
#